data_fccd6d9fb37ace5b5dabf8fb38d0ebb2
#
_entry.id   fccd6d9fb37ace5b5dabf8fb38d0ebb2
#
_cell.length_a   1.000
_cell.length_b   1.000
_cell.length_c   1.000
_cell.angle_alpha   90.00
_cell.angle_beta   90.00
_cell.angle_gamma   90.00
#
_symmetry.space_group_name_H-M   'P 1'
#
loop_
_entity.id
_entity.type
_entity.pdbx_description
1 polymer ?
#
loop_
_entity_poly.entity_id
_entity_poly.type
_entity_poly.pdbx_seq_one_letter_code
_entity_poly.pdbx_strand_id
1 'polypeptide(L)'
;MKTKYIVSCLLAAAMGLTSCNDFLDIDPTNKVTEKLVWNDVSTAELAVNYFYADIPYLGSFNNYQCAAGLTEGLTDEFKYGNLLNNSECYIPNQISYAGSILTSSYTDVYMGVWGSTYEEIRRVNESIAKLHASSFSKENQARLEAELRFFRGMYYFELLKRYHQAIIYDEDLSKINTNKALDSEEAGWAYVLSDLEFAGQNLPVSTNAKGRLTSGAAYALMSRAMLYCQNWDKVKEACEKIFGMGYELTPNYSDAFKADGNTEAIYMYQYNLTAKTGHSFDGYYAPGGDHTLAGMTMYGGYGTPTQDLVEEYELATGGKADWTTWHTTEGTMQNPPYDKLEPRFHATILYNGAPWRGRTIEPFIDGKDGWAQWMKDAAVEGRTTTGYYLRKLVDENHDFAMSQQSTQPWVAFRLAEVYLNYAEACLRKNDVETAVAYIDKVRQRQGVNLPKLKNVNTVDAAFEALRHERKVELAFEGLYYWDLRRWNVAERELTGIRRHGLKIEKMTGDTFRYTYVTVDSEDLNFPKKMYRLPVPQAELNTNKDIEQFAEWK
;
A
#
# COMPACT_ATOMS: atom_id res chain seq x y z
N MET A 1 25.36 45.20 -70.18
CA MET A 1 24.10 44.82 -69.49
C MET A 1 24.28 43.67 -68.45
N LYS A 2 25.35 42.88 -68.52
CA LYS A 2 25.56 41.70 -67.61
C LYS A 2 26.10 42.08 -66.24
N THR A 3 26.79 43.22 -66.05
CA THR A 3 27.45 43.59 -64.78
C THR A 3 26.48 44.21 -63.75
N LYS A 4 25.39 44.81 -64.19
CA LYS A 4 24.37 45.40 -63.29
C LYS A 4 23.52 44.36 -62.55
N TYR A 5 23.31 43.18 -63.13
CA TYR A 5 22.56 42.13 -62.48
C TYR A 5 23.36 41.33 -61.44
N ILE A 6 24.69 41.27 -61.57
CA ILE A 6 25.56 40.62 -60.60
C ILE A 6 25.67 41.42 -59.29
N VAL A 7 25.71 42.75 -59.39
CA VAL A 7 25.75 43.62 -58.21
C VAL A 7 24.41 43.61 -57.46
N SER A 8 23.25 43.55 -58.19
CA SER A 8 21.94 43.47 -57.57
C SER A 8 21.69 42.09 -56.89
N CYS A 9 22.23 40.98 -57.40
CA CYS A 9 22.16 39.68 -56.76
C CYS A 9 23.08 39.58 -55.53
N LEU A 10 24.24 40.21 -55.55
CA LEU A 10 25.14 40.27 -54.37
C LEU A 10 24.58 41.15 -53.24
N LEU A 11 23.89 42.27 -53.56
CA LEU A 11 23.20 43.05 -52.52
C LEU A 11 21.96 42.35 -51.94
N ALA A 12 21.22 41.57 -52.72
CA ALA A 12 20.13 40.76 -52.24
C ALA A 12 20.60 39.57 -51.36
N ALA A 13 21.75 39.00 -51.69
CA ALA A 13 22.36 37.94 -50.86
C ALA A 13 22.96 38.47 -49.55
N ALA A 14 23.40 39.71 -49.48
CA ALA A 14 23.93 40.34 -48.28
C ALA A 14 22.83 40.79 -47.29
N MET A 15 21.58 41.04 -47.74
CA MET A 15 20.45 41.34 -46.89
C MET A 15 19.73 40.10 -46.34
N GLY A 16 20.07 38.89 -46.80
CA GLY A 16 19.51 37.62 -46.32
C GLY A 16 20.28 37.01 -45.15
N LEU A 17 21.38 37.60 -44.64
CA LEU A 17 22.20 37.02 -43.60
C LEU A 17 22.04 37.71 -42.24
N THR A 18 21.14 38.69 -42.09
CA THR A 18 20.73 39.13 -40.75
C THR A 18 19.41 38.41 -40.38
N SER A 19 19.49 37.08 -40.26
CA SER A 19 18.46 36.33 -39.60
C SER A 19 18.52 36.69 -38.11
N CYS A 20 17.55 37.46 -37.67
CA CYS A 20 17.29 37.64 -36.23
C CYS A 20 17.01 36.27 -35.64
N ASN A 21 17.99 35.71 -34.93
CA ASN A 21 17.82 34.48 -34.15
C ASN A 21 16.71 34.63 -33.10
N ASP A 22 16.37 35.89 -32.72
CA ASP A 22 15.36 36.16 -31.69
C ASP A 22 13.89 36.08 -32.21
N PHE A 23 13.66 35.94 -33.54
CA PHE A 23 12.30 35.87 -34.06
C PHE A 23 11.72 34.44 -34.09
N LEU A 24 12.53 33.40 -33.83
CA LEU A 24 12.10 32.02 -33.82
C LEU A 24 12.00 31.44 -32.39
N ASP A 25 12.45 32.17 -31.37
CA ASP A 25 12.22 31.85 -29.97
C ASP A 25 10.87 32.44 -29.49
N ILE A 26 9.80 32.09 -30.16
CA ILE A 26 8.45 32.31 -29.62
C ILE A 26 8.22 31.17 -28.61
N ASP A 27 8.44 31.45 -27.35
CA ASP A 27 7.92 30.61 -26.28
C ASP A 27 6.43 30.41 -26.52
N PRO A 28 5.94 29.17 -26.71
CA PRO A 28 4.53 28.95 -26.98
C PRO A 28 3.73 29.40 -25.75
N THR A 29 3.00 30.52 -25.91
CA THR A 29 2.19 31.14 -24.84
C THR A 29 1.11 30.21 -24.24
N ASN A 30 0.90 29.02 -24.83
CA ASN A 30 -0.06 28.01 -24.42
C ASN A 30 0.57 26.78 -23.75
N LYS A 31 1.89 26.73 -23.58
CA LYS A 31 2.59 25.67 -22.87
C LYS A 31 3.39 26.28 -21.74
N VAL A 32 3.18 25.76 -20.53
CA VAL A 32 4.08 26.08 -19.42
C VAL A 32 5.44 25.50 -19.78
N THR A 33 6.39 26.36 -20.16
CA THR A 33 7.75 25.92 -20.44
C THR A 33 8.43 25.56 -19.13
N GLU A 34 9.35 24.62 -19.17
CA GLU A 34 10.10 24.17 -18.01
C GLU A 34 10.75 25.33 -17.23
N LYS A 35 11.23 26.35 -17.96
CA LYS A 35 11.80 27.58 -17.39
C LYS A 35 10.76 28.39 -16.57
N LEU A 36 9.50 28.38 -16.97
CA LEU A 36 8.43 29.09 -16.26
C LEU A 36 8.02 28.37 -14.96
N VAL A 37 8.13 27.04 -14.90
CA VAL A 37 7.79 26.26 -13.69
C VAL A 37 8.60 26.69 -12.48
N TRP A 38 9.89 26.87 -12.63
CA TRP A 38 10.83 27.15 -11.53
C TRP A 38 11.13 28.65 -11.32
N ASN A 39 10.34 29.52 -11.96
CA ASN A 39 10.39 30.97 -11.74
C ASN A 39 9.31 31.48 -10.77
N ASP A 40 8.29 30.66 -10.50
CA ASP A 40 7.18 30.99 -9.60
C ASP A 40 6.90 29.82 -8.65
N VAL A 41 6.79 30.11 -7.34
CA VAL A 41 6.64 29.12 -6.29
C VAL A 41 5.37 28.29 -6.46
N SER A 42 4.25 28.92 -6.86
CA SER A 42 2.97 28.23 -7.02
C SER A 42 3.00 27.24 -8.20
N THR A 43 3.71 27.60 -9.27
CA THR A 43 3.90 26.71 -10.41
C THR A 43 4.85 25.56 -10.07
N ALA A 44 5.90 25.80 -9.28
CA ALA A 44 6.77 24.75 -8.76
C ALA A 44 6.02 23.79 -7.83
N GLU A 45 5.11 24.30 -6.99
CA GLU A 45 4.22 23.47 -6.17
C GLU A 45 3.34 22.53 -7.02
N LEU A 46 2.84 23.00 -8.16
CA LEU A 46 2.08 22.15 -9.09
C LEU A 46 2.94 21.04 -9.68
N ALA A 47 4.21 21.32 -9.97
CA ALA A 47 5.13 20.28 -10.44
C ALA A 47 5.43 19.24 -9.34
N VAL A 48 5.57 19.66 -8.09
CA VAL A 48 5.74 18.74 -6.95
C VAL A 48 4.47 17.92 -6.70
N ASN A 49 3.27 18.47 -6.94
CA ASN A 49 2.01 17.76 -6.79
C ASN A 49 1.90 16.49 -7.65
N TYR A 50 2.65 16.43 -8.75
CA TYR A 50 2.71 15.24 -9.59
C TYR A 50 3.04 13.97 -8.80
N PHE A 51 4.00 14.02 -7.88
CA PHE A 51 4.49 12.86 -7.13
C PHE A 51 3.49 12.34 -6.08
N TYR A 52 2.55 13.17 -5.66
CA TYR A 52 1.55 12.75 -4.66
C TYR A 52 0.67 11.59 -5.12
N ALA A 53 0.46 11.45 -6.43
CA ALA A 53 -0.32 10.36 -7.01
C ALA A 53 0.27 8.97 -6.75
N ASP A 54 1.55 8.90 -6.36
CA ASP A 54 2.24 7.64 -6.12
C ASP A 54 2.07 7.11 -4.69
N ILE A 55 1.58 7.93 -3.76
CA ILE A 55 1.39 7.50 -2.35
C ILE A 55 0.45 6.30 -2.22
N PRO A 56 -0.66 6.18 -2.97
CA PRO A 56 -1.52 4.99 -2.92
C PRO A 56 -0.85 3.69 -3.38
N TYR A 57 0.33 3.75 -4.00
CA TYR A 57 1.08 2.56 -4.40
C TYR A 57 2.00 2.04 -3.29
N LEU A 58 2.21 2.83 -2.23
CA LEU A 58 3.08 2.46 -1.13
C LEU A 58 2.58 1.18 -0.45
N GLY A 59 3.44 0.16 -0.40
CA GLY A 59 3.10 -1.14 0.20
C GLY A 59 2.41 -2.14 -0.74
N SER A 60 1.87 -1.70 -1.89
CA SER A 60 1.21 -2.58 -2.85
C SER A 60 2.20 -3.45 -3.66
N PHE A 61 1.68 -4.24 -4.58
CA PHE A 61 2.45 -4.81 -5.70
C PHE A 61 2.97 -3.69 -6.62
N ASN A 62 3.10 -3.94 -7.90
CA ASN A 62 3.32 -2.92 -8.92
C ASN A 62 2.01 -2.25 -9.37
N ASN A 63 0.91 -2.53 -8.70
CA ASN A 63 -0.40 -1.94 -8.93
C ASN A 63 -0.88 -1.24 -7.66
N TYR A 64 -1.79 -0.25 -7.79
CA TYR A 64 -2.25 0.48 -6.63
C TYR A 64 -3.25 -0.34 -5.79
N GLN A 65 -3.36 0.01 -4.51
CA GLN A 65 -4.16 -0.71 -3.51
C GLN A 65 -5.64 -0.82 -3.89
N CYS A 66 -6.15 0.17 -4.62
CA CYS A 66 -7.56 0.25 -4.99
C CYS A 66 -7.98 -0.71 -6.13
N ALA A 67 -7.08 -1.60 -6.56
CA ALA A 67 -7.38 -2.65 -7.53
C ALA A 67 -6.89 -4.01 -7.00
N ALA A 68 -6.12 -4.76 -7.77
CA ALA A 68 -5.55 -6.04 -7.34
C ALA A 68 -4.21 -5.89 -6.59
N GLY A 69 -4.01 -4.77 -5.88
CA GLY A 69 -2.74 -4.42 -5.26
C GLY A 69 -2.57 -4.85 -3.81
N LEU A 70 -3.59 -5.43 -3.17
CA LEU A 70 -3.50 -5.86 -1.78
C LEU A 70 -2.55 -7.05 -1.61
N THR A 71 -1.42 -6.82 -0.94
CA THR A 71 -0.40 -7.84 -0.69
C THR A 71 -0.85 -8.93 0.27
N GLU A 72 -1.93 -8.71 1.00
CA GLU A 72 -2.61 -9.70 1.83
C GLU A 72 -3.10 -10.91 1.03
N GLY A 73 -3.33 -10.75 -0.27
CA GLY A 73 -3.59 -11.88 -1.18
C GLY A 73 -2.43 -12.87 -1.34
N LEU A 74 -1.21 -12.52 -0.88
CA LEU A 74 -0.04 -13.41 -0.80
C LEU A 74 0.09 -14.09 0.56
N THR A 75 -0.80 -13.80 1.50
CA THR A 75 -0.77 -14.31 2.88
C THR A 75 -1.97 -15.22 3.15
N ASP A 76 -2.10 -15.66 4.38
CA ASP A 76 -3.26 -16.41 4.85
C ASP A 76 -4.51 -15.55 5.09
N GLU A 77 -4.40 -14.20 5.00
CA GLU A 77 -5.47 -13.28 5.37
C GLU A 77 -6.56 -13.12 4.31
N PHE A 78 -6.23 -13.30 3.04
CA PHE A 78 -7.09 -12.89 1.95
C PHE A 78 -6.98 -13.80 0.73
N LYS A 79 -8.12 -14.15 0.14
CA LYS A 79 -8.20 -14.96 -1.06
C LYS A 79 -8.71 -14.15 -2.22
N TYR A 80 -7.88 -13.97 -3.26
CA TYR A 80 -8.31 -13.42 -4.54
C TYR A 80 -8.95 -14.49 -5.40
N GLY A 81 -10.03 -14.12 -6.08
CA GLY A 81 -10.74 -14.98 -7.02
C GLY A 81 -11.29 -16.24 -6.39
N ASN A 82 -11.55 -17.20 -7.23
CA ASN A 82 -12.04 -18.51 -6.82
C ASN A 82 -11.23 -19.64 -7.48
N LEU A 83 -11.51 -20.88 -7.12
CA LEU A 83 -10.80 -22.06 -7.65
C LEU A 83 -10.94 -22.25 -9.16
N LEU A 84 -11.99 -21.70 -9.77
CA LEU A 84 -12.39 -22.08 -11.12
C LEU A 84 -12.12 -21.01 -12.14
N ASN A 85 -12.08 -19.75 -11.76
CA ASN A 85 -11.87 -18.68 -12.73
C ASN A 85 -11.57 -17.33 -12.07
N ASN A 86 -10.59 -16.65 -12.58
CA ASN A 86 -10.66 -15.24 -12.82
C ASN A 86 -9.29 -14.64 -13.15
N SER A 87 -9.10 -14.19 -14.35
CA SER A 87 -7.81 -13.71 -14.82
C SER A 87 -7.29 -12.47 -14.06
N GLU A 88 -8.18 -11.62 -13.54
CA GLU A 88 -7.77 -10.38 -12.85
C GLU A 88 -7.47 -10.58 -11.37
N CYS A 89 -8.18 -11.50 -10.72
CA CYS A 89 -7.93 -11.88 -9.32
C CYS A 89 -6.85 -12.96 -9.16
N TYR A 90 -6.20 -13.29 -10.24
CA TYR A 90 -5.34 -14.45 -10.42
C TYR A 90 -3.87 -14.17 -10.06
N ILE A 91 -3.43 -12.92 -10.15
CA ILE A 91 -2.03 -12.53 -9.99
C ILE A 91 -1.41 -13.00 -8.67
N PRO A 92 -2.04 -12.78 -7.48
CA PRO A 92 -1.46 -13.27 -6.23
C PRO A 92 -1.33 -14.79 -6.18
N ASN A 93 -2.31 -15.51 -6.72
CA ASN A 93 -2.27 -16.98 -6.73
C ASN A 93 -1.12 -17.52 -7.59
N GLN A 94 -0.83 -16.87 -8.73
CA GLN A 94 0.28 -17.27 -9.61
C GLN A 94 1.66 -17.06 -8.99
N ILE A 95 1.79 -16.17 -8.03
CA ILE A 95 3.05 -15.93 -7.32
C ILE A 95 3.16 -16.84 -6.09
N SER A 96 2.04 -17.12 -5.42
CA SER A 96 2.02 -17.73 -4.10
C SER A 96 1.79 -19.24 -4.09
N TYR A 97 1.36 -19.85 -5.19
CA TYR A 97 1.10 -21.29 -5.23
C TYR A 97 2.37 -22.13 -5.47
N ALA A 98 2.39 -23.34 -4.94
CA ALA A 98 3.53 -24.27 -5.03
C ALA A 98 3.87 -24.64 -6.48
N GLY A 99 2.87 -24.73 -7.37
CA GLY A 99 3.05 -24.96 -8.80
C GLY A 99 3.51 -23.74 -9.61
N SER A 100 3.66 -22.58 -8.98
CA SER A 100 4.05 -21.35 -9.67
C SER A 100 5.49 -21.41 -10.19
N ILE A 101 5.68 -21.04 -11.47
CA ILE A 101 7.01 -20.98 -12.08
C ILE A 101 7.56 -19.56 -11.86
N LEU A 102 8.29 -19.36 -10.77
CA LEU A 102 8.88 -18.08 -10.42
C LEU A 102 10.22 -17.87 -11.14
N THR A 103 10.16 -17.41 -12.39
CA THR A 103 11.33 -16.88 -13.12
C THR A 103 11.56 -15.40 -12.74
N SER A 104 12.76 -14.88 -13.02
CA SER A 104 13.06 -13.46 -12.81
C SER A 104 12.11 -12.55 -13.58
N SER A 105 11.85 -12.86 -14.84
CA SER A 105 10.94 -12.08 -15.69
C SER A 105 9.50 -12.13 -15.20
N TYR A 106 9.02 -13.29 -14.76
CA TYR A 106 7.66 -13.45 -14.28
C TYR A 106 7.45 -12.69 -12.94
N THR A 107 8.40 -12.80 -12.03
CA THR A 107 8.35 -12.10 -10.75
C THR A 107 8.41 -10.58 -10.94
N ASP A 108 9.21 -10.10 -11.89
CA ASP A 108 9.31 -8.67 -12.22
C ASP A 108 7.98 -8.11 -12.74
N VAL A 109 7.28 -8.84 -13.62
CA VAL A 109 5.97 -8.43 -14.15
C VAL A 109 4.95 -8.17 -13.03
N TYR A 110 4.93 -9.01 -12.00
CA TYR A 110 3.89 -8.95 -10.96
C TYR A 110 4.29 -8.16 -9.71
N MET A 111 5.57 -8.07 -9.39
CA MET A 111 6.05 -7.46 -8.15
C MET A 111 7.14 -6.40 -8.37
N GLY A 112 7.67 -6.32 -9.57
CA GLY A 112 8.75 -5.40 -9.91
C GLY A 112 8.28 -3.96 -9.95
N VAL A 113 9.15 -3.08 -9.45
CA VAL A 113 8.93 -1.62 -9.49
C VAL A 113 10.18 -0.89 -10.01
N TRP A 114 11.19 -1.63 -10.46
CA TRP A 114 12.52 -1.09 -10.77
C TRP A 114 12.47 0.06 -11.77
N GLY A 115 11.98 -0.19 -12.99
CA GLY A 115 11.99 0.81 -14.05
C GLY A 115 11.17 2.05 -13.74
N SER A 116 9.92 1.86 -13.32
CA SER A 116 9.02 2.97 -12.98
C SER A 116 9.55 3.82 -11.83
N THR A 117 10.12 3.17 -10.81
CA THR A 117 10.67 3.88 -9.65
C THR A 117 11.91 4.71 -10.01
N TYR A 118 12.80 4.20 -10.88
CA TYR A 118 13.95 4.99 -11.33
C TYR A 118 13.56 6.16 -12.25
N GLU A 119 12.48 6.03 -13.03
CA GLU A 119 11.93 7.18 -13.76
C GLU A 119 11.51 8.30 -12.82
N GLU A 120 10.83 7.96 -11.73
CA GLU A 120 10.39 8.95 -10.74
C GLU A 120 11.55 9.52 -9.92
N ILE A 121 12.53 8.70 -9.52
CA ILE A 121 13.76 9.17 -8.88
C ILE A 121 14.48 10.19 -9.78
N ARG A 122 14.58 9.92 -11.07
CA ARG A 122 15.16 10.85 -12.03
C ARG A 122 14.41 12.19 -12.05
N ARG A 123 13.05 12.15 -12.13
CA ARG A 123 12.20 13.34 -12.13
C ARG A 123 12.37 14.17 -10.84
N VAL A 124 12.47 13.49 -9.69
CA VAL A 124 12.74 14.15 -8.41
C VAL A 124 14.10 14.83 -8.44
N ASN A 125 15.17 14.14 -8.86
CA ASN A 125 16.52 14.69 -8.92
C ASN A 125 16.60 15.89 -9.88
N GLU A 126 15.98 15.81 -11.06
CA GLU A 126 15.86 16.93 -11.99
C GLU A 126 15.12 18.12 -11.34
N SER A 127 14.05 17.86 -10.58
CA SER A 127 13.30 18.89 -9.87
C SER A 127 14.12 19.55 -8.76
N ILE A 128 14.89 18.79 -7.98
CA ILE A 128 15.79 19.32 -6.95
C ILE A 128 16.89 20.20 -7.58
N ALA A 129 17.52 19.73 -8.65
CA ALA A 129 18.56 20.51 -9.35
C ALA A 129 18.01 21.86 -9.87
N LYS A 130 16.81 21.87 -10.44
CA LYS A 130 16.14 23.09 -10.89
C LYS A 130 15.72 24.00 -9.73
N LEU A 131 15.23 23.42 -8.65
CA LEU A 131 14.88 24.14 -7.43
C LEU A 131 16.10 24.86 -6.85
N HIS A 132 17.26 24.22 -6.79
CA HIS A 132 18.51 24.82 -6.32
C HIS A 132 18.98 25.95 -7.23
N ALA A 133 18.71 25.89 -8.55
CA ALA A 133 19.02 26.94 -9.50
C ALA A 133 17.98 28.10 -9.50
N SER A 134 16.86 27.97 -8.80
CA SER A 134 15.81 28.96 -8.74
C SER A 134 16.20 30.17 -7.88
N SER A 135 15.50 31.30 -8.09
CA SER A 135 15.62 32.50 -7.25
C SER A 135 14.70 32.52 -6.03
N PHE A 136 14.12 31.38 -5.64
CA PHE A 136 13.20 31.31 -4.51
C PHE A 136 13.91 31.63 -3.18
N SER A 137 13.11 32.07 -2.20
CA SER A 137 13.62 32.23 -0.84
C SER A 137 14.13 30.91 -0.30
N LYS A 138 15.10 30.94 0.61
CA LYS A 138 15.66 29.73 1.24
C LYS A 138 14.59 28.89 1.94
N GLU A 139 13.58 29.52 2.51
CA GLU A 139 12.43 28.86 3.14
C GLU A 139 11.62 28.07 2.11
N ASN A 140 11.26 28.69 0.97
CA ASN A 140 10.53 28.00 -0.10
C ASN A 140 11.37 26.89 -0.75
N GLN A 141 12.68 27.12 -0.95
CA GLN A 141 13.57 26.07 -1.43
C GLN A 141 13.58 24.88 -0.47
N ALA A 142 13.80 25.10 0.82
CA ALA A 142 13.87 24.03 1.81
C ALA A 142 12.54 23.25 1.94
N ARG A 143 11.40 23.95 1.89
CA ARG A 143 10.09 23.31 1.96
C ARG A 143 9.82 22.43 0.74
N LEU A 144 10.03 22.93 -0.48
CA LEU A 144 9.82 22.17 -1.71
C LEU A 144 10.82 21.03 -1.85
N GLU A 145 12.09 21.25 -1.46
CA GLU A 145 13.09 20.19 -1.41
C GLU A 145 12.70 19.10 -0.42
N ALA A 146 12.11 19.45 0.72
CA ALA A 146 11.66 18.49 1.72
C ALA A 146 10.56 17.58 1.17
N GLU A 147 9.61 18.11 0.40
CA GLU A 147 8.61 17.29 -0.30
C GLU A 147 9.27 16.38 -1.34
N LEU A 148 10.14 16.89 -2.17
CA LEU A 148 10.86 16.11 -3.17
C LEU A 148 11.74 15.01 -2.55
N ARG A 149 12.45 15.31 -1.45
CA ARG A 149 13.23 14.31 -0.73
C ARG A 149 12.35 13.26 -0.05
N PHE A 150 11.17 13.63 0.46
CA PHE A 150 10.22 12.64 0.93
C PHE A 150 9.89 11.61 -0.16
N PHE A 151 9.57 12.06 -1.37
CA PHE A 151 9.27 11.17 -2.49
C PHE A 151 10.48 10.35 -2.91
N ARG A 152 11.67 10.93 -2.97
CA ARG A 152 12.89 10.19 -3.29
C ARG A 152 13.18 9.11 -2.24
N GLY A 153 13.06 9.45 -0.96
CA GLY A 153 13.17 8.49 0.15
C GLY A 153 12.12 7.38 0.05
N MET A 154 10.87 7.69 -0.33
CA MET A 154 9.81 6.71 -0.57
C MET A 154 10.14 5.77 -1.72
N TYR A 155 10.65 6.28 -2.84
CA TYR A 155 11.02 5.47 -3.98
C TYR A 155 12.19 4.54 -3.68
N TYR A 156 13.23 5.04 -3.03
CA TYR A 156 14.35 4.18 -2.60
C TYR A 156 13.94 3.18 -1.53
N PHE A 157 13.03 3.53 -0.63
CA PHE A 157 12.42 2.56 0.29
C PHE A 157 11.74 1.42 -0.46
N GLU A 158 10.94 1.70 -1.51
CA GLU A 158 10.27 0.69 -2.32
C GLU A 158 11.27 -0.21 -3.07
N LEU A 159 12.39 0.32 -3.56
CA LEU A 159 13.46 -0.45 -4.17
C LEU A 159 14.15 -1.36 -3.14
N LEU A 160 14.63 -0.79 -2.04
CA LEU A 160 15.41 -1.53 -1.03
C LEU A 160 14.58 -2.62 -0.35
N LYS A 161 13.31 -2.34 -0.06
CA LYS A 161 12.37 -3.32 0.50
C LYS A 161 12.21 -4.57 -0.39
N ARG A 162 12.37 -4.42 -1.70
CA ARG A 162 12.23 -5.51 -2.68
C ARG A 162 13.56 -6.14 -3.07
N TYR A 163 14.55 -5.33 -3.38
CA TYR A 163 15.80 -5.77 -4.01
C TYR A 163 17.00 -5.76 -3.08
N HIS A 164 16.88 -5.22 -1.86
CA HIS A 164 17.91 -5.03 -0.85
C HIS A 164 19.05 -4.10 -1.29
N GLN A 165 19.30 -3.98 -2.57
CA GLN A 165 20.30 -3.09 -3.17
C GLN A 165 19.68 -2.26 -4.27
N ALA A 166 20.20 -1.08 -4.50
CA ALA A 166 19.77 -0.14 -5.53
C ALA A 166 20.95 0.64 -6.08
N ILE A 167 20.78 1.27 -7.23
CA ILE A 167 21.74 2.27 -7.73
C ILE A 167 21.32 3.61 -7.16
N ILE A 168 22.18 4.26 -6.39
CA ILE A 168 21.87 5.56 -5.81
C ILE A 168 22.25 6.65 -6.82
N TYR A 169 21.24 7.40 -7.29
CA TYR A 169 21.40 8.61 -8.08
C TYR A 169 20.96 9.82 -7.25
N ASP A 170 21.81 10.80 -7.22
CA ASP A 170 21.57 12.11 -6.61
C ASP A 170 21.18 13.16 -7.68
N GLU A 171 21.10 14.42 -7.29
CA GLU A 171 20.80 15.56 -8.16
C GLU A 171 21.94 15.93 -9.13
N ASP A 172 23.07 15.24 -9.12
CA ASP A 172 24.13 15.38 -10.13
C ASP A 172 23.75 14.67 -11.42
N LEU A 173 23.00 15.36 -12.26
CA LEU A 173 22.46 14.85 -13.51
C LEU A 173 23.54 14.39 -14.52
N SER A 174 24.81 14.77 -14.32
CA SER A 174 25.91 14.32 -15.17
C SER A 174 26.17 12.81 -15.09
N LYS A 175 25.71 12.18 -14.01
CA LYS A 175 25.89 10.75 -13.73
C LYS A 175 24.72 9.87 -14.21
N ILE A 176 23.62 10.46 -14.66
CA ILE A 176 22.34 9.77 -14.89
C ILE A 176 22.38 8.72 -16.02
N ASN A 177 23.27 8.90 -17.00
CA ASN A 177 23.38 8.02 -18.18
C ASN A 177 24.64 7.14 -18.17
N THR A 178 25.27 6.98 -17.01
CA THR A 178 26.44 6.11 -16.87
C THR A 178 26.04 4.76 -16.29
N ASN A 179 26.61 3.67 -16.82
CA ASN A 179 26.52 2.38 -16.14
C ASN A 179 27.10 2.52 -14.73
N LYS A 180 26.43 1.90 -13.77
CA LYS A 180 26.81 1.97 -12.37
C LYS A 180 26.44 0.66 -11.68
N ALA A 181 27.35 0.16 -10.87
CA ALA A 181 27.09 -1.01 -10.02
C ALA A 181 26.02 -0.68 -8.95
N LEU A 182 25.44 -1.72 -8.38
CA LEU A 182 24.57 -1.59 -7.22
C LEU A 182 25.36 -1.03 -6.04
N ASP A 183 24.83 -0.04 -5.39
CA ASP A 183 25.32 0.42 -4.09
C ASP A 183 25.00 -0.62 -3.01
N SER A 184 25.72 -0.59 -1.89
CA SER A 184 25.47 -1.51 -0.79
C SER A 184 24.10 -1.26 -0.15
N GLU A 185 23.51 -2.29 0.44
CA GLU A 185 22.25 -2.16 1.18
C GLU A 185 22.33 -1.09 2.27
N GLU A 186 23.46 -1.04 2.99
CA GLU A 186 23.72 -0.05 4.03
C GLU A 186 23.74 1.39 3.47
N ALA A 187 24.43 1.62 2.34
CA ALA A 187 24.44 2.92 1.67
C ALA A 187 23.04 3.35 1.22
N GLY A 188 22.26 2.41 0.68
CA GLY A 188 20.87 2.64 0.29
C GLY A 188 20.00 3.09 1.47
N TRP A 189 20.04 2.37 2.58
CA TRP A 189 19.28 2.75 3.77
C TRP A 189 19.76 4.05 4.41
N ALA A 190 21.05 4.34 4.39
CA ALA A 190 21.58 5.62 4.84
C ALA A 190 21.07 6.79 3.97
N TYR A 191 20.92 6.56 2.67
CA TYR A 191 20.38 7.57 1.75
C TYR A 191 18.89 7.83 2.01
N VAL A 192 18.09 6.77 2.18
CA VAL A 192 16.66 6.88 2.59
C VAL A 192 16.53 7.66 3.90
N LEU A 193 17.34 7.31 4.90
CA LEU A 193 17.33 7.99 6.18
C LEU A 193 17.63 9.49 6.02
N SER A 194 18.68 9.85 5.28
CA SER A 194 19.06 11.25 5.04
C SER A 194 17.94 12.06 4.39
N ASP A 195 17.26 11.49 3.39
CA ASP A 195 16.15 12.16 2.72
C ASP A 195 14.94 12.36 3.65
N LEU A 196 14.59 11.34 4.43
CA LEU A 196 13.44 11.41 5.33
C LEU A 196 13.70 12.27 6.56
N GLU A 197 14.93 12.31 7.09
CA GLU A 197 15.33 13.25 8.14
C GLU A 197 15.24 14.69 7.65
N PHE A 198 15.77 14.99 6.48
CA PHE A 198 15.66 16.31 5.88
C PHE A 198 14.19 16.71 5.70
N ALA A 199 13.37 15.81 5.16
CA ALA A 199 11.94 16.04 5.00
C ALA A 199 11.26 16.30 6.34
N GLY A 200 11.51 15.48 7.36
CA GLY A 200 10.95 15.65 8.70
C GLY A 200 11.33 16.97 9.39
N GLN A 201 12.52 17.47 9.13
CA GLN A 201 13.02 18.72 9.71
C GLN A 201 12.51 19.98 9.00
N ASN A 202 12.21 19.92 7.71
CA ASN A 202 11.90 21.08 6.87
C ASN A 202 10.43 21.15 6.40
N LEU A 203 9.66 20.08 6.54
CA LEU A 203 8.22 20.13 6.35
C LEU A 203 7.52 20.76 7.56
N PRO A 204 6.37 21.46 7.36
CA PRO A 204 5.59 22.00 8.47
C PRO A 204 5.00 20.88 9.33
N VAL A 205 4.87 21.11 10.63
CA VAL A 205 4.19 20.17 11.55
C VAL A 205 2.70 20.06 11.23
N SER A 206 2.07 21.14 10.79
CA SER A 206 0.67 21.20 10.37
C SER A 206 0.52 22.12 9.16
N THR A 207 -0.52 21.89 8.36
CA THR A 207 -0.81 22.70 7.17
C THR A 207 -2.32 22.86 6.98
N ASN A 208 -2.73 24.03 6.47
CA ASN A 208 -4.11 24.27 6.03
C ASN A 208 -4.37 23.72 4.63
N ALA A 209 -3.33 23.36 3.89
CA ALA A 209 -3.44 22.76 2.56
C ALA A 209 -3.71 21.26 2.71
N LYS A 210 -4.98 20.88 2.64
CA LYS A 210 -5.41 19.48 2.77
C LYS A 210 -4.67 18.59 1.76
N GLY A 211 -4.17 17.45 2.23
CA GLY A 211 -3.46 16.48 1.41
C GLY A 211 -1.97 16.80 1.18
N ARG A 212 -1.42 17.92 1.68
CA ARG A 212 0.03 18.18 1.64
C ARG A 212 0.77 17.40 2.72
N LEU A 213 2.00 17.03 2.40
CA LEU A 213 2.90 16.36 3.35
C LEU A 213 3.21 17.27 4.55
N THR A 214 3.32 16.63 5.70
CA THR A 214 3.76 17.25 6.95
C THR A 214 5.00 16.55 7.49
N SER A 215 5.66 17.18 8.45
CA SER A 215 6.76 16.59 9.21
C SER A 215 6.37 15.21 9.77
N GLY A 216 5.12 15.07 10.26
CA GLY A 216 4.59 13.80 10.74
C GLY A 216 4.61 12.69 9.69
N ALA A 217 4.24 12.98 8.44
CA ALA A 217 4.28 12.01 7.36
C ALA A 217 5.70 11.51 7.06
N ALA A 218 6.69 12.43 7.08
CA ALA A 218 8.09 12.07 6.85
C ALA A 218 8.64 11.18 7.98
N TYR A 219 8.36 11.51 9.24
CA TYR A 219 8.77 10.67 10.36
C TYR A 219 8.01 9.33 10.41
N ALA A 220 6.75 9.28 9.97
CA ALA A 220 6.01 8.02 9.88
C ALA A 220 6.64 7.07 8.85
N LEU A 221 6.95 7.58 7.65
CA LEU A 221 7.67 6.79 6.65
C LEU A 221 9.08 6.40 7.14
N MET A 222 9.80 7.31 7.81
CA MET A 222 11.10 7.02 8.41
C MET A 222 11.00 5.88 9.44
N SER A 223 10.01 5.92 10.34
CA SER A 223 9.81 4.85 11.33
C SER A 223 9.58 3.49 10.65
N ARG A 224 8.74 3.45 9.60
CA ARG A 224 8.48 2.26 8.80
C ARG A 224 9.74 1.77 8.07
N ALA A 225 10.46 2.67 7.40
CA ALA A 225 11.64 2.31 6.62
C ALA A 225 12.78 1.76 7.49
N MET A 226 13.02 2.37 8.63
CA MET A 226 14.11 1.97 9.54
C MET A 226 13.87 0.61 10.23
N LEU A 227 12.63 0.07 10.23
CA LEU A 227 12.37 -1.31 10.64
C LEU A 227 13.07 -2.33 9.72
N TYR A 228 13.15 -2.04 8.42
CA TYR A 228 13.70 -2.97 7.43
C TYR A 228 15.23 -3.12 7.55
N CYS A 229 15.92 -2.04 7.87
CA CYS A 229 17.37 -2.07 8.12
C CYS A 229 17.71 -2.26 9.61
N GLN A 230 16.72 -2.53 10.45
CA GLN A 230 16.89 -2.79 11.88
C GLN A 230 17.57 -1.64 12.65
N ASN A 231 17.41 -0.41 12.17
CA ASN A 231 17.91 0.77 12.86
C ASN A 231 16.95 1.24 13.95
N TRP A 232 16.92 0.49 15.05
CA TRP A 232 15.94 0.62 16.13
C TRP A 232 15.99 2.00 16.82
N ASP A 233 17.16 2.63 16.88
CA ASP A 233 17.29 3.97 17.44
C ASP A 233 16.58 5.00 16.57
N LYS A 234 16.71 4.89 15.26
CA LYS A 234 16.04 5.79 14.31
C LYS A 234 14.54 5.54 14.22
N VAL A 235 14.09 4.28 14.40
CA VAL A 235 12.66 3.98 14.56
C VAL A 235 12.10 4.72 15.78
N LYS A 236 12.75 4.59 16.95
CA LYS A 236 12.31 5.25 18.19
C LYS A 236 12.32 6.77 18.02
N GLU A 237 13.39 7.35 17.52
CA GLU A 237 13.51 8.79 17.29
C GLU A 237 12.36 9.33 16.43
N ALA A 238 12.06 8.68 15.31
CA ALA A 238 10.98 9.07 14.42
C ALA A 238 9.60 9.00 15.09
N CYS A 239 9.33 7.91 15.82
CA CYS A 239 8.07 7.76 16.57
C CYS A 239 7.91 8.82 17.66
N GLU A 240 8.97 9.10 18.41
CA GLU A 240 8.97 10.10 19.49
C GLU A 240 8.72 11.52 18.97
N LYS A 241 9.21 11.86 17.77
CA LYS A 241 8.85 13.11 17.08
C LYS A 241 7.35 13.22 16.84
N ILE A 242 6.72 12.13 16.39
CA ILE A 242 5.28 12.09 16.08
C ILE A 242 4.43 12.22 17.36
N PHE A 243 4.83 11.61 18.48
CA PHE A 243 4.08 11.65 19.74
C PHE A 243 3.83 13.07 20.25
N GLY A 244 4.69 14.02 19.90
CA GLY A 244 4.53 15.44 20.26
C GLY A 244 3.66 16.26 19.31
N MET A 245 3.11 15.67 18.22
CA MET A 245 2.41 16.41 17.17
C MET A 245 0.88 16.47 17.33
N GLY A 246 0.33 15.87 18.39
CA GLY A 246 -1.09 15.97 18.72
C GLY A 246 -2.00 14.99 17.98
N TYR A 247 -1.46 13.92 17.37
CA TYR A 247 -2.26 12.82 16.85
C TYR A 247 -2.82 11.98 17.99
N GLU A 248 -4.05 11.48 17.81
CA GLU A 248 -4.74 10.64 18.81
C GLU A 248 -5.44 9.47 18.10
N LEU A 249 -5.46 8.29 18.74
CA LEU A 249 -6.26 7.18 18.23
C LEU A 249 -7.73 7.59 18.14
N THR A 250 -8.37 7.36 17.00
CA THR A 250 -9.81 7.58 16.88
C THR A 250 -10.56 6.70 17.89
N PRO A 251 -11.62 7.20 18.54
CA PRO A 251 -12.40 6.38 19.46
C PRO A 251 -12.90 5.09 18.82
N ASN A 252 -13.52 5.18 17.65
CA ASN A 252 -13.95 3.99 16.91
C ASN A 252 -12.91 3.62 15.85
N TYR A 253 -12.59 2.35 15.76
CA TYR A 253 -11.61 1.84 14.79
C TYR A 253 -11.96 2.19 13.34
N SER A 254 -13.23 2.08 12.94
CA SER A 254 -13.66 2.41 11.57
C SER A 254 -13.47 3.87 11.18
N ASP A 255 -13.39 4.80 12.17
CA ASP A 255 -13.21 6.22 11.90
C ASP A 255 -11.76 6.54 11.50
N ALA A 256 -10.81 5.67 11.82
CA ALA A 256 -9.40 5.79 11.38
C ALA A 256 -9.23 5.75 9.85
N PHE A 257 -10.24 5.32 9.09
CA PHE A 257 -10.22 5.19 7.63
C PHE A 257 -11.12 6.21 6.92
N LYS A 258 -11.74 7.12 7.64
CA LYS A 258 -12.59 8.19 7.10
C LYS A 258 -11.82 9.51 6.99
N ALA A 259 -12.29 10.43 6.14
CA ALA A 259 -11.67 11.73 6.01
C ALA A 259 -12.05 12.68 7.16
N ASP A 260 -13.31 12.65 7.58
CA ASP A 260 -13.85 13.61 8.54
C ASP A 260 -13.58 13.19 9.98
N GLY A 261 -13.07 14.15 10.78
CA GLY A 261 -12.84 13.94 12.21
C GLY A 261 -11.73 12.94 12.55
N ASN A 262 -10.91 12.57 11.60
CA ASN A 262 -9.84 11.60 11.79
C ASN A 262 -8.63 12.23 12.46
N THR A 263 -8.49 12.01 13.76
CA THR A 263 -7.37 12.48 14.59
C THR A 263 -6.16 11.53 14.53
N GLU A 264 -6.34 10.33 14.00
CA GLU A 264 -5.31 9.29 13.95
C GLU A 264 -4.47 9.32 12.68
N ALA A 265 -5.06 9.76 11.57
CA ALA A 265 -4.37 9.82 10.30
C ALA A 265 -3.24 10.85 10.32
N ILE A 266 -2.00 10.38 10.16
CA ILE A 266 -0.82 11.21 10.01
C ILE A 266 -0.72 11.72 8.58
N TYR A 267 -1.05 10.85 7.62
CA TYR A 267 -1.22 11.21 6.23
C TYR A 267 -2.28 10.36 5.56
N MET A 268 -3.20 11.03 4.85
CA MET A 268 -4.17 10.38 3.97
C MET A 268 -4.15 11.01 2.58
N TYR A 269 -4.14 10.18 1.56
CA TYR A 269 -4.38 10.60 0.19
C TYR A 269 -5.88 10.77 -0.03
N GLN A 270 -6.31 11.96 -0.44
CA GLN A 270 -7.72 12.28 -0.64
C GLN A 270 -8.08 12.25 -2.12
N TYR A 271 -9.16 11.56 -2.44
CA TYR A 271 -9.71 11.52 -3.79
C TYR A 271 -10.80 12.58 -3.97
N ASN A 272 -10.96 13.07 -5.19
CA ASN A 272 -11.94 14.10 -5.53
C ASN A 272 -12.44 13.92 -6.96
N LEU A 273 -13.71 13.56 -7.13
CA LEU A 273 -14.30 13.34 -8.46
C LEU A 273 -14.34 14.60 -9.33
N THR A 274 -14.45 15.78 -8.72
CA THR A 274 -14.38 17.06 -9.46
C THR A 274 -13.00 17.25 -10.08
N ALA A 275 -11.94 16.83 -9.38
CA ALA A 275 -10.56 16.79 -9.89
C ALA A 275 -10.28 15.54 -10.74
N LYS A 276 -11.29 14.72 -11.01
CA LYS A 276 -11.20 13.45 -11.75
C LYS A 276 -10.25 12.45 -11.10
N THR A 277 -10.11 12.51 -9.79
CA THR A 277 -9.40 11.51 -8.99
C THR A 277 -10.41 10.70 -8.21
N GLY A 278 -10.39 9.40 -8.42
CA GLY A 278 -11.22 8.43 -7.73
C GLY A 278 -10.58 7.06 -7.87
N HIS A 279 -11.14 6.07 -7.19
CA HIS A 279 -10.64 4.71 -7.26
C HIS A 279 -11.80 3.71 -7.31
N SER A 280 -11.50 2.46 -7.66
CA SER A 280 -12.50 1.40 -7.84
C SER A 280 -12.51 0.40 -6.69
N PHE A 281 -11.94 0.71 -5.53
CA PHE A 281 -11.83 -0.22 -4.40
C PHE A 281 -13.18 -0.81 -4.00
N ASP A 282 -14.18 0.06 -3.81
CA ASP A 282 -15.53 -0.39 -3.44
C ASP A 282 -16.14 -1.29 -4.51
N GLY A 283 -15.91 -0.96 -5.78
CA GLY A 283 -16.33 -1.78 -6.91
C GLY A 283 -15.71 -3.17 -6.93
N TYR A 284 -14.47 -3.31 -6.50
CA TYR A 284 -13.78 -4.60 -6.44
C TYR A 284 -14.13 -5.41 -5.22
N TYR A 285 -14.30 -4.78 -4.04
CA TYR A 285 -14.32 -5.51 -2.77
C TYR A 285 -15.67 -5.50 -2.03
N ALA A 286 -16.59 -4.62 -2.40
CA ALA A 286 -17.93 -4.63 -1.82
C ALA A 286 -18.66 -5.98 -2.06
N PRO A 287 -19.68 -6.30 -1.25
CA PRO A 287 -20.50 -7.49 -1.47
C PRO A 287 -21.12 -7.53 -2.87
N GLY A 288 -21.05 -8.66 -3.55
CA GLY A 288 -21.55 -8.82 -4.91
C GLY A 288 -23.04 -8.50 -5.09
N GLY A 289 -23.85 -8.68 -4.04
CA GLY A 289 -25.26 -8.31 -4.04
C GLY A 289 -25.55 -6.82 -4.22
N ASP A 290 -24.63 -5.94 -3.84
CA ASP A 290 -24.77 -4.49 -4.02
C ASP A 290 -24.67 -4.11 -5.49
N HIS A 291 -23.76 -4.70 -6.24
CA HIS A 291 -23.62 -4.46 -7.67
C HIS A 291 -24.82 -4.96 -8.47
N THR A 292 -25.40 -6.10 -8.07
CA THR A 292 -26.62 -6.60 -8.67
C THR A 292 -27.79 -5.62 -8.46
N LEU A 293 -27.89 -5.01 -7.27
CA LEU A 293 -28.91 -4.01 -6.97
C LEU A 293 -28.77 -2.73 -7.83
N ALA A 294 -27.54 -2.36 -8.17
CA ALA A 294 -27.25 -1.21 -9.04
C ALA A 294 -27.34 -1.54 -10.54
N GLY A 295 -27.77 -2.75 -10.93
CA GLY A 295 -27.83 -3.18 -12.32
C GLY A 295 -26.48 -3.54 -12.93
N MET A 296 -25.42 -3.66 -12.12
CA MET A 296 -24.10 -4.07 -12.54
C MET A 296 -23.87 -5.53 -12.15
N THR A 297 -23.49 -6.37 -13.10
CA THR A 297 -23.43 -7.83 -12.91
C THR A 297 -22.03 -8.38 -12.66
N MET A 298 -20.98 -7.53 -12.72
CA MET A 298 -19.62 -8.03 -12.87
C MET A 298 -18.59 -7.52 -11.85
N TYR A 299 -19.00 -6.90 -10.74
CA TYR A 299 -18.09 -6.34 -9.75
C TYR A 299 -18.39 -6.84 -8.34
N GLY A 300 -17.44 -6.65 -7.43
CA GLY A 300 -17.52 -7.05 -6.03
C GLY A 300 -16.94 -8.43 -5.75
N GLY A 301 -16.48 -8.65 -4.52
CA GLY A 301 -15.94 -9.92 -4.08
C GLY A 301 -14.69 -10.42 -4.83
N TYR A 302 -13.92 -9.52 -5.46
CA TYR A 302 -12.68 -9.88 -6.18
C TYR A 302 -11.65 -10.55 -5.28
N GLY A 303 -11.66 -10.18 -4.03
CA GLY A 303 -10.93 -10.84 -2.98
C GLY A 303 -11.73 -10.79 -1.70
N THR A 304 -11.59 -11.79 -0.86
CA THR A 304 -12.38 -11.96 0.35
C THR A 304 -11.51 -12.41 1.53
N PRO A 305 -11.78 -11.91 2.75
CA PRO A 305 -11.10 -12.36 3.95
C PRO A 305 -11.26 -13.86 4.16
N THR A 306 -10.25 -14.50 4.72
CA THR A 306 -10.25 -15.93 5.00
C THR A 306 -10.80 -16.25 6.39
N GLN A 307 -11.19 -17.50 6.61
CA GLN A 307 -11.47 -17.99 7.96
C GLN A 307 -10.23 -17.92 8.85
N ASP A 308 -9.05 -18.15 8.27
CA ASP A 308 -7.76 -18.09 8.99
C ASP A 308 -7.54 -16.70 9.62
N LEU A 309 -7.88 -15.61 8.92
CA LEU A 309 -7.86 -14.28 9.51
C LEU A 309 -8.98 -14.06 10.54
N VAL A 310 -10.18 -14.57 10.29
CA VAL A 310 -11.32 -14.43 11.23
C VAL A 310 -10.99 -15.03 12.59
N GLU A 311 -10.25 -16.13 12.61
CA GLU A 311 -9.83 -16.82 13.84
C GLU A 311 -8.75 -16.07 14.64
N GLU A 312 -8.10 -15.08 14.04
CA GLU A 312 -7.15 -14.24 14.75
C GLU A 312 -7.83 -13.18 15.63
N TYR A 313 -9.08 -12.79 15.33
CA TYR A 313 -9.78 -11.82 16.18
C TYR A 313 -10.14 -12.43 17.53
N GLU A 314 -9.81 -11.68 18.59
CA GLU A 314 -10.09 -12.08 19.97
C GLU A 314 -11.58 -11.96 20.31
N LEU A 315 -11.98 -12.62 21.39
CA LEU A 315 -13.24 -12.30 22.06
C LEU A 315 -13.19 -10.87 22.62
N ALA A 316 -14.31 -10.17 22.65
CA ALA A 316 -14.39 -8.83 23.25
C ALA A 316 -13.95 -8.80 24.74
N THR A 317 -13.97 -9.95 25.40
CA THR A 317 -13.45 -10.14 26.76
C THR A 317 -11.96 -10.45 26.82
N GLY A 318 -11.30 -10.53 25.68
CA GLY A 318 -9.90 -10.93 25.50
C GLY A 318 -9.73 -12.44 25.33
N GLY A 319 -8.64 -12.81 24.67
CA GLY A 319 -8.30 -14.21 24.37
C GLY A 319 -8.97 -14.75 23.09
N LYS A 320 -8.37 -15.76 22.52
CA LYS A 320 -8.87 -16.37 21.27
C LYS A 320 -10.21 -17.09 21.48
N ALA A 321 -11.08 -17.00 20.49
CA ALA A 321 -12.30 -17.82 20.44
C ALA A 321 -11.93 -19.28 20.13
N ASP A 322 -12.72 -20.22 20.65
CA ASP A 322 -12.61 -21.64 20.31
C ASP A 322 -13.41 -21.93 19.03
N TRP A 323 -12.70 -22.22 17.94
CA TRP A 323 -13.28 -22.54 16.64
C TRP A 323 -13.38 -24.04 16.33
N THR A 324 -13.05 -24.92 17.27
CA THR A 324 -13.03 -26.38 17.08
C THR A 324 -14.33 -26.92 16.53
N THR A 325 -15.48 -26.37 16.96
CA THR A 325 -16.82 -26.78 16.50
C THR A 325 -17.03 -26.55 14.98
N TRP A 326 -16.38 -25.56 14.40
CA TRP A 326 -16.53 -25.20 12.99
C TRP A 326 -15.46 -25.82 12.08
N HIS A 327 -14.40 -26.40 12.63
CA HIS A 327 -13.39 -27.13 11.86
C HIS A 327 -13.88 -28.53 11.45
N THR A 328 -14.98 -28.58 10.70
CA THR A 328 -15.58 -29.83 10.24
C THR A 328 -16.00 -29.76 8.77
N THR A 329 -15.63 -30.79 8.02
CA THR A 329 -16.02 -30.95 6.60
C THR A 329 -17.45 -31.48 6.44
N GLU A 330 -18.07 -32.02 7.49
CA GLU A 330 -19.47 -32.43 7.50
C GLU A 330 -20.42 -31.26 7.76
N GLY A 331 -19.88 -30.19 8.34
CA GLY A 331 -20.61 -28.98 8.70
C GLY A 331 -21.35 -29.08 10.03
N THR A 332 -21.61 -27.91 10.61
CA THR A 332 -22.35 -27.75 11.86
C THR A 332 -23.50 -26.75 11.70
N MET A 333 -24.57 -26.95 12.49
CA MET A 333 -25.72 -26.04 12.54
C MET A 333 -25.56 -24.94 13.60
N GLN A 334 -24.42 -24.91 14.32
CA GLN A 334 -24.15 -23.88 15.30
C GLN A 334 -23.67 -22.61 14.60
N ASN A 335 -24.24 -21.46 14.99
CA ASN A 335 -23.76 -20.17 14.50
C ASN A 335 -22.35 -19.89 15.04
N PRO A 336 -21.42 -19.42 14.20
CA PRO A 336 -20.12 -18.97 14.66
C PRO A 336 -20.22 -17.85 15.71
N PRO A 337 -19.22 -17.68 16.56
CA PRO A 337 -19.29 -16.75 17.70
C PRO A 337 -19.04 -15.28 17.28
N TYR A 338 -19.52 -14.87 16.12
CA TYR A 338 -19.25 -13.54 15.56
C TYR A 338 -19.63 -12.40 16.51
N ASP A 339 -20.77 -12.52 17.18
CA ASP A 339 -21.30 -11.53 18.14
C ASP A 339 -20.45 -11.37 19.41
N LYS A 340 -19.53 -12.32 19.66
CA LYS A 340 -18.62 -12.30 20.81
C LYS A 340 -17.23 -11.76 20.48
N LEU A 341 -16.93 -11.61 19.19
CA LEU A 341 -15.63 -11.14 18.73
C LEU A 341 -15.47 -9.64 19.00
N GLU A 342 -14.22 -9.22 19.07
CA GLU A 342 -13.84 -7.82 19.31
C GLU A 342 -14.35 -6.85 18.23
N PRO A 343 -14.52 -5.58 18.53
CA PRO A 343 -15.10 -4.59 17.60
C PRO A 343 -14.36 -4.44 16.26
N ARG A 344 -13.05 -4.68 16.21
CA ARG A 344 -12.28 -4.60 14.96
C ARG A 344 -12.69 -5.67 13.95
N PHE A 345 -13.12 -6.86 14.40
CA PHE A 345 -13.72 -7.87 13.53
C PHE A 345 -14.90 -7.29 12.76
N HIS A 346 -15.86 -6.71 13.47
CA HIS A 346 -17.07 -6.14 12.87
C HIS A 346 -16.79 -4.93 11.96
N ALA A 347 -15.70 -4.20 12.21
CA ALA A 347 -15.28 -3.08 11.38
C ALA A 347 -14.48 -3.52 10.13
N THR A 348 -13.92 -4.71 10.15
CA THR A 348 -13.05 -5.20 9.08
C THR A 348 -13.74 -6.20 8.16
N ILE A 349 -14.61 -7.05 8.69
CA ILE A 349 -15.16 -8.23 8.01
C ILE A 349 -16.69 -8.20 8.01
N LEU A 350 -17.27 -8.48 6.86
CA LEU A 350 -18.68 -8.78 6.71
C LEU A 350 -18.88 -10.31 6.67
N TYR A 351 -19.84 -10.78 7.46
CA TYR A 351 -20.15 -12.20 7.66
C TYR A 351 -21.65 -12.46 7.50
N ASN A 352 -22.08 -13.70 7.53
CA ASN A 352 -23.48 -14.06 7.39
C ASN A 352 -24.36 -13.38 8.44
N GLY A 353 -25.33 -12.58 7.99
CA GLY A 353 -26.22 -11.81 8.85
C GLY A 353 -25.65 -10.45 9.32
N ALA A 354 -24.41 -10.09 8.94
CA ALA A 354 -23.86 -8.77 9.28
C ALA A 354 -24.71 -7.63 8.69
N PRO A 355 -24.93 -6.55 9.45
CA PRO A 355 -25.64 -5.38 8.93
C PRO A 355 -24.78 -4.64 7.92
N TRP A 356 -25.37 -4.26 6.80
CA TRP A 356 -24.72 -3.58 5.71
C TRP A 356 -25.71 -2.75 4.88
N ARG A 357 -25.53 -1.43 4.79
CA ARG A 357 -26.29 -0.54 3.88
C ARG A 357 -27.81 -0.76 3.94
N GLY A 358 -28.38 -0.88 5.13
CA GLY A 358 -29.82 -1.07 5.35
C GLY A 358 -30.35 -2.49 5.06
N ARG A 359 -29.47 -3.46 4.83
CA ARG A 359 -29.78 -4.88 4.66
C ARG A 359 -28.83 -5.74 5.50
N THR A 360 -28.97 -7.04 5.42
CA THR A 360 -28.01 -8.01 5.96
C THR A 360 -27.25 -8.69 4.82
N ILE A 361 -26.00 -9.08 5.11
CA ILE A 361 -25.18 -9.86 4.18
C ILE A 361 -25.66 -11.30 4.12
N GLU A 362 -25.81 -11.83 2.91
CA GLU A 362 -26.31 -13.17 2.61
C GLU A 362 -25.26 -13.98 1.81
N PRO A 363 -24.14 -14.39 2.40
CA PRO A 363 -23.04 -15.06 1.70
C PRO A 363 -23.25 -16.58 1.57
N PHE A 364 -24.44 -17.07 1.92
CA PHE A 364 -24.81 -18.47 1.77
C PHE A 364 -25.12 -18.81 0.31
N ILE A 365 -25.11 -20.11 -0.03
CA ILE A 365 -25.49 -20.60 -1.36
C ILE A 365 -26.87 -20.07 -1.71
N ASP A 366 -27.03 -19.54 -2.93
CA ASP A 366 -28.23 -18.88 -3.46
C ASP A 366 -28.63 -17.59 -2.72
N GLY A 367 -27.87 -17.11 -1.74
CA GLY A 367 -28.03 -15.79 -1.14
C GLY A 367 -27.61 -14.67 -2.10
N LYS A 368 -28.02 -13.43 -1.80
CA LYS A 368 -27.66 -12.26 -2.63
C LYS A 368 -26.16 -12.08 -2.80
N ASP A 369 -25.40 -12.36 -1.74
CA ASP A 369 -23.94 -12.20 -1.70
C ASP A 369 -23.23 -13.57 -1.79
N GLY A 370 -23.97 -14.66 -1.93
CA GLY A 370 -23.45 -16.02 -2.01
C GLY A 370 -23.32 -16.50 -3.44
N TRP A 371 -22.59 -17.59 -3.63
CA TRP A 371 -22.53 -18.31 -4.89
C TRP A 371 -23.73 -19.23 -5.04
N ALA A 372 -24.32 -19.23 -6.24
CA ALA A 372 -25.40 -20.13 -6.57
C ALA A 372 -24.97 -21.60 -6.44
N GLN A 373 -23.73 -21.89 -6.83
CA GLN A 373 -23.12 -23.20 -6.64
C GLN A 373 -21.71 -23.00 -6.07
N TRP A 374 -21.61 -23.09 -4.77
CA TRP A 374 -20.34 -22.93 -4.07
C TRP A 374 -19.22 -23.72 -4.75
N MET A 375 -18.24 -23.00 -5.29
CA MET A 375 -17.03 -23.53 -5.93
C MET A 375 -17.25 -24.52 -7.11
N LYS A 376 -18.44 -24.63 -7.66
CA LYS A 376 -18.70 -25.47 -8.83
C LYS A 376 -18.74 -24.69 -10.13
N ASP A 377 -19.33 -23.50 -10.13
CA ASP A 377 -19.51 -22.73 -11.35
C ASP A 377 -18.64 -21.48 -11.32
N ALA A 378 -17.81 -21.42 -12.33
CA ALA A 378 -16.92 -20.31 -12.61
C ALA A 378 -17.65 -18.99 -12.92
N ALA A 379 -18.92 -19.07 -13.21
CA ALA A 379 -19.61 -18.04 -13.97
C ALA A 379 -20.18 -16.89 -13.13
N VAL A 380 -20.07 -16.92 -11.80
CA VAL A 380 -20.65 -15.87 -10.94
C VAL A 380 -19.52 -15.06 -10.32
N GLU A 381 -19.01 -14.10 -11.06
CA GLU A 381 -18.10 -13.09 -10.54
C GLU A 381 -18.75 -12.26 -9.43
N GLY A 382 -17.94 -11.69 -8.56
CA GLY A 382 -18.42 -10.82 -7.50
C GLY A 382 -19.03 -11.55 -6.30
N ARG A 383 -18.76 -12.84 -6.14
CA ARG A 383 -19.24 -13.65 -5.03
C ARG A 383 -18.11 -14.16 -4.17
N THR A 384 -18.38 -14.30 -2.87
CA THR A 384 -17.37 -14.81 -1.94
C THR A 384 -17.09 -16.30 -2.14
N THR A 385 -15.83 -16.68 -1.98
CA THR A 385 -15.39 -18.08 -1.90
C THR A 385 -15.07 -18.52 -0.47
N THR A 386 -15.01 -17.56 0.45
CA THR A 386 -14.64 -17.81 1.85
C THR A 386 -15.82 -17.75 2.81
N GLY A 387 -16.97 -17.21 2.36
CA GLY A 387 -18.12 -16.93 3.23
C GLY A 387 -18.10 -15.53 3.84
N TYR A 388 -17.10 -14.72 3.51
CA TYR A 388 -16.88 -13.38 4.05
C TYR A 388 -16.75 -12.34 2.96
N TYR A 389 -16.83 -11.06 3.35
CA TYR A 389 -16.46 -9.92 2.52
C TYR A 389 -15.63 -8.91 3.31
N LEU A 390 -14.85 -8.11 2.61
CA LEU A 390 -14.13 -6.99 3.19
C LEU A 390 -15.10 -5.85 3.51
N ARG A 391 -15.02 -5.31 4.73
CA ARG A 391 -15.74 -4.11 5.16
C ARG A 391 -14.81 -2.91 5.27
N LYS A 392 -13.64 -3.13 5.87
CA LYS A 392 -12.62 -2.11 6.05
C LYS A 392 -12.21 -1.51 4.72
N LEU A 393 -12.04 -0.20 4.65
CA LEU A 393 -11.70 0.58 3.46
C LEU A 393 -12.78 0.67 2.37
N VAL A 394 -13.91 -0.02 2.52
CA VAL A 394 -15.06 0.12 1.61
C VAL A 394 -15.98 1.23 2.12
N ASP A 395 -16.36 2.16 1.26
CA ASP A 395 -17.31 3.21 1.62
C ASP A 395 -18.75 2.67 1.64
N GLU A 396 -19.30 2.53 2.84
CA GLU A 396 -20.68 2.07 3.03
C GLU A 396 -21.73 3.05 2.48
N ASN A 397 -21.34 4.31 2.23
CA ASN A 397 -22.22 5.34 1.70
C ASN A 397 -22.06 5.55 0.20
N HIS A 398 -21.14 4.84 -0.45
CA HIS A 398 -20.91 4.97 -1.87
C HIS A 398 -22.17 4.64 -2.67
N ASP A 399 -22.61 5.57 -3.50
CA ASP A 399 -23.75 5.36 -4.40
C ASP A 399 -23.26 4.86 -5.76
N PHE A 400 -23.29 3.53 -5.92
CA PHE A 400 -22.90 2.87 -7.17
C PHE A 400 -23.80 3.25 -8.37
N ALA A 401 -25.02 3.74 -8.14
CA ALA A 401 -25.88 4.22 -9.22
C ALA A 401 -25.40 5.54 -9.79
N MET A 402 -24.73 6.37 -8.98
CA MET A 402 -24.23 7.68 -9.39
C MET A 402 -22.78 7.62 -9.90
N SER A 403 -21.95 6.75 -9.36
CA SER A 403 -20.54 6.62 -9.76
C SER A 403 -20.02 5.22 -9.52
N GLN A 404 -19.15 4.75 -10.41
CA GLN A 404 -18.36 3.54 -10.18
C GLN A 404 -17.09 3.83 -9.38
N GLN A 405 -16.74 5.11 -9.20
CA GLN A 405 -15.52 5.54 -8.52
C GLN A 405 -15.84 6.06 -7.12
N SER A 406 -15.11 5.53 -6.16
CA SER A 406 -15.11 5.94 -4.76
C SER A 406 -14.17 7.13 -4.53
N THR A 407 -14.48 7.91 -3.51
CA THR A 407 -13.61 8.95 -2.95
C THR A 407 -13.16 8.63 -1.53
N GLN A 408 -13.33 7.39 -1.09
CA GLN A 408 -12.82 6.94 0.20
C GLN A 408 -11.31 7.22 0.29
N PRO A 409 -10.80 7.93 1.31
CA PRO A 409 -9.39 8.27 1.36
C PRO A 409 -8.53 7.02 1.59
N TRP A 410 -7.31 7.05 1.08
CA TRP A 410 -6.29 6.07 1.44
C TRP A 410 -5.43 6.62 2.57
N VAL A 411 -5.51 6.01 3.75
CA VAL A 411 -4.69 6.38 4.92
C VAL A 411 -3.35 5.66 4.80
N ALA A 412 -2.32 6.41 4.40
CA ALA A 412 -0.98 5.85 4.20
C ALA A 412 -0.19 5.68 5.50
N PHE A 413 -0.42 6.58 6.47
CA PHE A 413 0.23 6.55 7.79
C PHE A 413 -0.77 6.94 8.87
N ARG A 414 -0.80 6.17 9.96
CA ARG A 414 -1.64 6.42 11.13
C ARG A 414 -0.95 6.07 12.44
N LEU A 415 -1.41 6.68 13.52
CA LEU A 415 -0.76 6.60 14.82
C LEU A 415 -0.65 5.17 15.37
N ALA A 416 -1.64 4.31 15.13
CA ALA A 416 -1.58 2.94 15.62
C ALA A 416 -0.38 2.18 15.05
N GLU A 417 -0.06 2.34 13.74
CA GLU A 417 1.16 1.77 13.17
C GLU A 417 2.41 2.31 13.88
N VAL A 418 2.46 3.62 14.12
CA VAL A 418 3.61 4.25 14.80
C VAL A 418 3.80 3.70 16.20
N TYR A 419 2.71 3.46 16.95
CA TYR A 419 2.78 2.82 18.26
C TYR A 419 3.34 1.39 18.16
N LEU A 420 2.93 0.62 17.18
CA LEU A 420 3.40 -0.75 16.98
C LEU A 420 4.85 -0.79 16.44
N ASN A 421 5.27 0.18 15.61
CA ASN A 421 6.66 0.35 15.20
C ASN A 421 7.56 0.68 16.40
N TYR A 422 7.11 1.58 17.28
CA TYR A 422 7.82 1.91 18.51
C TYR A 422 7.94 0.71 19.46
N ALA A 423 6.84 -0.03 19.64
CA ALA A 423 6.83 -1.26 20.44
C ALA A 423 7.85 -2.28 19.92
N GLU A 424 7.92 -2.49 18.59
CA GLU A 424 8.91 -3.39 18.01
C GLU A 424 10.34 -2.93 18.30
N ALA A 425 10.64 -1.66 18.10
CA ALA A 425 11.97 -1.12 18.38
C ALA A 425 12.36 -1.26 19.87
N CYS A 426 11.41 -1.06 20.79
CA CYS A 426 11.62 -1.30 22.22
C CYS A 426 11.94 -2.76 22.51
N LEU A 427 11.20 -3.72 21.91
CA LEU A 427 11.47 -5.14 22.08
C LEU A 427 12.87 -5.53 21.58
N ARG A 428 13.29 -5.00 20.45
CA ARG A 428 14.63 -5.27 19.89
C ARG A 428 15.76 -4.66 20.73
N LYS A 429 15.41 -3.74 21.63
CA LYS A 429 16.31 -3.17 22.67
C LYS A 429 16.07 -3.78 24.06
N ASN A 430 15.34 -4.90 24.14
CA ASN A 430 14.99 -5.62 25.38
C ASN A 430 14.13 -4.80 26.37
N ASP A 431 13.45 -3.76 25.92
CA ASP A 431 12.52 -2.98 26.73
C ASP A 431 11.09 -3.54 26.56
N VAL A 432 10.82 -4.65 27.24
CA VAL A 432 9.54 -5.38 27.16
C VAL A 432 8.41 -4.57 27.77
N GLU A 433 8.64 -3.88 28.87
CA GLU A 433 7.61 -3.10 29.58
C GLU A 433 7.05 -1.98 28.70
N THR A 434 7.93 -1.18 28.13
CA THR A 434 7.51 -0.11 27.21
C THR A 434 6.81 -0.68 25.98
N ALA A 435 7.32 -1.74 25.42
CA ALA A 435 6.71 -2.36 24.22
C ALA A 435 5.28 -2.82 24.49
N VAL A 436 5.06 -3.56 25.58
CA VAL A 436 3.73 -4.03 25.98
C VAL A 436 2.79 -2.83 26.25
N ALA A 437 3.28 -1.76 26.88
CA ALA A 437 2.48 -0.57 27.12
C ALA A 437 1.99 0.08 25.82
N TYR A 438 2.81 0.08 24.75
CA TYR A 438 2.40 0.63 23.45
C TYR A 438 1.47 -0.30 22.67
N ILE A 439 1.64 -1.61 22.76
CA ILE A 439 0.66 -2.58 22.24
C ILE A 439 -0.68 -2.38 22.96
N ASP A 440 -0.67 -2.24 24.27
CA ASP A 440 -1.88 -2.03 25.07
C ASP A 440 -2.60 -0.71 24.74
N LYS A 441 -1.88 0.35 24.34
CA LYS A 441 -2.55 1.58 23.85
C LYS A 441 -3.45 1.30 22.64
N VAL A 442 -3.01 0.47 21.70
CA VAL A 442 -3.79 0.10 20.53
C VAL A 442 -4.99 -0.77 20.95
N ARG A 443 -4.76 -1.80 21.74
CA ARG A 443 -5.78 -2.72 22.29
C ARG A 443 -6.86 -2.01 23.08
N GLN A 444 -6.47 -1.01 23.86
CA GLN A 444 -7.35 -0.23 24.73
C GLN A 444 -7.97 1.02 24.06
N ARG A 445 -7.88 1.15 22.72
CA ARG A 445 -8.66 2.15 21.97
C ARG A 445 -10.10 2.16 22.49
N GLN A 446 -10.69 3.32 22.71
CA GLN A 446 -12.00 3.45 23.40
C GLN A 446 -13.09 2.52 22.83
N GLY A 447 -13.23 2.43 21.52
CA GLY A 447 -14.25 1.60 20.87
C GLY A 447 -13.82 0.13 20.65
N VAL A 448 -12.58 -0.24 20.99
CA VAL A 448 -12.08 -1.62 20.97
C VAL A 448 -12.09 -2.21 22.36
N ASN A 449 -11.47 -1.52 23.31
CA ASN A 449 -11.49 -1.79 24.75
C ASN A 449 -11.13 -3.24 25.14
N LEU A 450 -10.17 -3.83 24.44
CA LEU A 450 -9.64 -5.15 24.81
C LEU A 450 -8.87 -5.06 26.14
N PRO A 451 -8.86 -6.13 26.95
CA PRO A 451 -8.04 -6.19 28.16
C PRO A 451 -6.56 -6.02 27.83
N LYS A 452 -5.82 -5.45 28.78
CA LYS A 452 -4.35 -5.43 28.73
C LYS A 452 -3.79 -6.84 28.61
N LEU A 453 -2.66 -6.93 27.92
CA LEU A 453 -1.89 -8.16 27.86
C LEU A 453 -1.46 -8.62 29.26
N LYS A 454 -1.59 -9.92 29.53
CA LYS A 454 -1.23 -10.53 30.80
C LYS A 454 -0.14 -11.56 30.61
N ASN A 455 0.80 -11.62 31.56
CA ASN A 455 1.90 -12.60 31.56
C ASN A 455 2.83 -12.52 30.35
N VAL A 456 2.93 -11.34 29.71
CA VAL A 456 3.81 -11.08 28.57
C VAL A 456 5.07 -10.39 29.10
N ASN A 457 5.99 -11.18 29.66
CA ASN A 457 7.15 -10.71 30.42
C ASN A 457 8.50 -11.02 29.76
N THR A 458 8.48 -11.69 28.59
CA THR A 458 9.68 -12.02 27.82
C THR A 458 9.63 -11.36 26.46
N VAL A 459 10.80 -11.16 25.84
CA VAL A 459 10.90 -10.57 24.50
C VAL A 459 10.13 -11.43 23.50
N ASP A 460 10.25 -12.74 23.54
CA ASP A 460 9.57 -13.65 22.60
C ASP A 460 8.04 -13.58 22.76
N ALA A 461 7.54 -13.66 23.99
CA ALA A 461 6.10 -13.56 24.24
C ALA A 461 5.53 -12.18 23.82
N ALA A 462 6.27 -11.12 24.07
CA ALA A 462 5.86 -9.77 23.66
C ALA A 462 5.96 -9.57 22.14
N PHE A 463 6.91 -10.22 21.49
CA PHE A 463 7.04 -10.17 20.04
C PHE A 463 5.91 -10.95 19.34
N GLU A 464 5.50 -12.10 19.85
CA GLU A 464 4.31 -12.80 19.33
C GLU A 464 3.02 -11.98 19.56
N ALA A 465 2.88 -11.32 20.71
CA ALA A 465 1.76 -10.41 20.97
C ALA A 465 1.77 -9.21 20.01
N LEU A 466 2.94 -8.64 19.72
CA LEU A 466 3.11 -7.58 18.73
C LEU A 466 2.73 -8.05 17.32
N ARG A 467 3.20 -9.23 16.91
CA ARG A 467 2.87 -9.80 15.58
C ARG A 467 1.37 -9.97 15.42
N HIS A 468 0.73 -10.53 16.42
CA HIS A 468 -0.72 -10.72 16.44
C HIS A 468 -1.46 -9.37 16.38
N GLU A 469 -1.07 -8.41 17.22
CA GLU A 469 -1.70 -7.09 17.23
C GLU A 469 -1.52 -6.37 15.88
N ARG A 470 -0.33 -6.45 15.26
CA ARG A 470 -0.10 -5.88 13.93
C ARG A 470 -0.98 -6.54 12.87
N LYS A 471 -1.13 -7.86 12.89
CA LYS A 471 -1.96 -8.61 11.95
C LYS A 471 -3.42 -8.16 12.02
N VAL A 472 -3.99 -8.04 13.21
CA VAL A 472 -5.40 -7.69 13.41
C VAL A 472 -5.65 -6.19 13.21
N GLU A 473 -4.82 -5.33 13.80
CA GLU A 473 -4.98 -3.87 13.74
C GLU A 473 -4.73 -3.34 12.32
N LEU A 474 -3.69 -3.84 11.65
CA LEU A 474 -3.22 -3.32 10.36
C LEU A 474 -3.69 -4.17 9.17
N ALA A 475 -4.65 -5.08 9.37
CA ALA A 475 -5.20 -5.91 8.30
C ALA A 475 -5.63 -5.05 7.09
N PHE A 476 -5.27 -5.46 5.89
CA PHE A 476 -5.57 -4.79 4.60
C PHE A 476 -4.96 -3.39 4.40
N GLU A 477 -3.91 -3.06 5.14
CA GLU A 477 -3.16 -1.80 4.95
C GLU A 477 -1.84 -1.99 4.18
N GLY A 478 -1.64 -3.15 3.56
CA GLY A 478 -0.47 -3.44 2.75
C GLY A 478 0.81 -3.64 3.56
N LEU A 479 0.72 -4.13 4.80
CA LEU A 479 1.86 -4.24 5.71
C LEU A 479 2.24 -5.67 6.06
N TYR A 480 1.29 -6.58 6.26
CA TYR A 480 1.55 -7.90 6.84
C TYR A 480 2.48 -8.77 6.00
N TYR A 481 2.29 -8.83 4.67
CA TYR A 481 3.21 -9.56 3.79
C TYR A 481 4.67 -9.08 3.91
N TRP A 482 4.84 -7.77 4.00
CA TRP A 482 6.16 -7.17 4.14
C TRP A 482 6.74 -7.35 5.53
N ASP A 483 5.91 -7.38 6.57
CA ASP A 483 6.29 -7.72 7.93
C ASP A 483 6.83 -9.16 8.02
N LEU A 484 6.14 -10.13 7.43
CA LEU A 484 6.61 -11.51 7.37
C LEU A 484 7.98 -11.64 6.70
N ARG A 485 8.23 -10.85 5.64
CA ARG A 485 9.52 -10.84 4.95
C ARG A 485 10.62 -10.21 5.81
N ARG A 486 10.41 -9.00 6.35
CA ARG A 486 11.43 -8.32 7.15
C ARG A 486 11.73 -9.03 8.48
N TRP A 487 10.77 -9.78 9.03
CA TRP A 487 10.98 -10.66 10.18
C TRP A 487 11.67 -11.98 9.81
N ASN A 488 11.85 -12.25 8.52
CA ASN A 488 12.43 -13.48 7.98
C ASN A 488 11.67 -14.74 8.38
N VAL A 489 10.35 -14.67 8.40
CA VAL A 489 9.45 -15.78 8.75
C VAL A 489 8.50 -16.19 7.61
N ALA A 490 8.50 -15.47 6.49
CA ALA A 490 7.59 -15.71 5.38
C ALA A 490 7.69 -17.14 4.81
N GLU A 491 8.90 -17.70 4.71
CA GLU A 491 9.09 -19.09 4.27
C GLU A 491 8.36 -20.09 5.18
N ARG A 492 8.46 -19.90 6.50
CA ARG A 492 7.81 -20.77 7.48
C ARG A 492 6.30 -20.61 7.51
N GLU A 493 5.83 -19.35 7.44
CA GLU A 493 4.41 -19.01 7.64
C GLU A 493 3.57 -19.23 6.38
N LEU A 494 4.18 -19.13 5.18
CA LEU A 494 3.49 -19.13 3.90
C LEU A 494 3.81 -20.36 3.03
N THR A 495 4.48 -21.38 3.55
CA THR A 495 4.80 -22.60 2.78
C THR A 495 4.05 -23.81 3.33
N GLY A 496 3.39 -24.54 2.44
CA GLY A 496 2.67 -25.77 2.79
C GLY A 496 1.34 -25.54 3.49
N ILE A 497 0.82 -24.32 3.46
CA ILE A 497 -0.49 -23.98 4.03
C ILE A 497 -1.53 -23.79 2.91
N ARG A 498 -2.80 -23.92 3.26
CA ARG A 498 -3.96 -23.57 2.43
C ARG A 498 -4.88 -22.65 3.20
N ARG A 499 -5.46 -21.71 2.52
CA ARG A 499 -6.45 -20.81 3.09
C ARG A 499 -7.82 -21.49 3.18
N HIS A 500 -8.60 -21.07 4.17
CA HIS A 500 -9.89 -21.66 4.47
C HIS A 500 -11.03 -20.65 4.44
N GLY A 501 -12.24 -21.17 4.34
CA GLY A 501 -13.49 -20.43 4.44
C GLY A 501 -14.58 -21.27 5.11
N LEU A 502 -15.69 -20.63 5.40
CA LEU A 502 -16.91 -21.30 5.81
C LEU A 502 -17.93 -21.27 4.65
N LYS A 503 -18.14 -22.43 4.02
CA LYS A 503 -19.25 -22.61 3.10
C LYS A 503 -20.55 -22.61 3.89
N ILE A 504 -21.53 -21.81 3.45
CA ILE A 504 -22.76 -21.59 4.19
C ILE A 504 -23.94 -22.06 3.34
N GLU A 505 -24.79 -22.91 3.92
CA GLU A 505 -26.01 -23.40 3.29
C GLU A 505 -27.22 -23.03 4.16
N LYS A 506 -28.19 -22.32 3.58
CA LYS A 506 -29.43 -21.99 4.28
C LYS A 506 -30.29 -23.25 4.36
N MET A 507 -30.70 -23.58 5.56
CA MET A 507 -31.57 -24.73 5.86
C MET A 507 -33.01 -24.25 6.04
N THR A 508 -33.85 -25.05 6.68
CA THR A 508 -35.24 -24.67 6.95
C THR A 508 -35.30 -23.49 7.94
N GLY A 509 -36.07 -22.48 7.59
CA GLY A 509 -36.19 -21.24 8.39
C GLY A 509 -34.94 -20.39 8.26
N ASP A 510 -34.52 -19.77 9.36
CA ASP A 510 -33.32 -18.92 9.44
C ASP A 510 -32.12 -19.65 10.10
N THR A 511 -32.03 -20.98 9.85
CA THR A 511 -30.88 -21.77 10.30
C THR A 511 -29.93 -21.99 9.15
N PHE A 512 -28.64 -22.12 9.50
CA PHE A 512 -27.56 -22.26 8.53
C PHE A 512 -26.65 -23.44 8.92
N ARG A 513 -26.15 -24.14 7.90
CA ARG A 513 -25.07 -25.09 8.07
C ARG A 513 -23.76 -24.46 7.61
N TYR A 514 -22.76 -24.51 8.46
CA TYR A 514 -21.42 -23.99 8.23
C TYR A 514 -20.46 -25.16 8.04
N THR A 515 -19.79 -25.21 6.91
CA THR A 515 -18.85 -26.27 6.55
C THR A 515 -17.47 -25.67 6.32
N TYR A 516 -16.46 -26.16 7.02
CA TYR A 516 -15.07 -25.74 6.84
C TYR A 516 -14.55 -26.26 5.50
N VAL A 517 -14.06 -25.36 4.66
CA VAL A 517 -13.61 -25.70 3.32
C VAL A 517 -12.25 -25.06 3.03
N THR A 518 -11.42 -25.80 2.30
CA THR A 518 -10.22 -25.23 1.70
C THR A 518 -10.61 -24.43 0.47
N VAL A 519 -10.10 -23.20 0.35
CA VAL A 519 -10.41 -22.28 -0.77
C VAL A 519 -9.28 -22.16 -1.78
N ASP A 520 -8.15 -22.79 -1.53
CA ASP A 520 -7.02 -22.86 -2.46
C ASP A 520 -6.99 -24.18 -3.24
N SER A 521 -6.65 -24.13 -4.52
CA SER A 521 -6.42 -25.32 -5.36
C SER A 521 -5.10 -26.02 -5.06
N GLU A 522 -4.12 -25.29 -4.55
CA GLU A 522 -2.77 -25.75 -4.25
C GLU A 522 -2.31 -25.18 -2.90
N ASP A 523 -1.25 -25.76 -2.34
CA ASP A 523 -0.59 -25.20 -1.18
C ASP A 523 0.10 -23.87 -1.55
N LEU A 524 0.12 -22.94 -0.62
CA LEU A 524 0.96 -21.75 -0.74
C LEU A 524 2.44 -22.15 -0.63
N ASN A 525 3.29 -21.35 -1.24
CA ASN A 525 4.73 -21.53 -1.21
C ASN A 525 5.45 -20.17 -1.27
N PHE A 526 6.34 -19.95 -0.34
CA PHE A 526 7.24 -18.80 -0.34
C PHE A 526 8.68 -19.29 -0.44
N PRO A 527 9.23 -19.47 -1.66
CA PRO A 527 10.62 -19.93 -1.79
C PRO A 527 11.59 -18.86 -1.29
N LYS A 528 12.68 -19.30 -0.66
CA LYS A 528 13.67 -18.43 -0.01
C LYS A 528 14.18 -17.29 -0.91
N LYS A 529 14.30 -17.53 -2.23
CA LYS A 529 14.70 -16.50 -3.19
C LYS A 529 13.76 -15.28 -3.22
N MET A 530 12.49 -15.44 -2.81
CA MET A 530 11.51 -14.36 -2.77
C MET A 530 11.75 -13.32 -1.68
N TYR A 531 12.69 -13.55 -0.75
CA TYR A 531 13.10 -12.49 0.18
C TYR A 531 13.79 -11.31 -0.52
N ARG A 532 14.45 -11.58 -1.66
CA ARG A 532 15.05 -10.54 -2.50
C ARG A 532 14.62 -10.75 -3.95
N LEU A 533 13.92 -9.77 -4.52
CA LEU A 533 13.46 -9.88 -5.91
C LEU A 533 14.62 -9.77 -6.90
N PRO A 534 14.48 -10.34 -8.10
CA PRO A 534 15.54 -10.31 -9.11
C PRO A 534 15.71 -8.91 -9.71
N VAL A 535 16.93 -8.57 -10.11
CA VAL A 535 17.15 -7.43 -10.99
C VAL A 535 16.45 -7.70 -12.33
N PRO A 536 15.68 -6.74 -12.87
CA PRO A 536 14.99 -6.93 -14.14
C PRO A 536 15.94 -7.24 -15.29
N GLN A 537 15.53 -8.13 -16.19
CA GLN A 537 16.36 -8.51 -17.35
C GLN A 537 16.68 -7.32 -18.25
N ALA A 538 15.79 -6.33 -18.35
CA ALA A 538 16.02 -5.11 -19.10
C ALA A 538 17.23 -4.33 -18.57
N GLU A 539 17.35 -4.21 -17.24
CA GLU A 539 18.50 -3.57 -16.60
C GLU A 539 19.79 -4.34 -16.86
N LEU A 540 19.80 -5.67 -16.67
CA LEU A 540 20.97 -6.52 -16.93
C LEU A 540 21.44 -6.48 -18.39
N ASN A 541 20.53 -6.24 -19.33
CA ASN A 541 20.86 -6.13 -20.73
C ASN A 541 21.57 -4.82 -21.07
N THR A 542 21.24 -3.75 -20.38
CA THR A 542 21.73 -2.39 -20.66
C THR A 542 22.89 -2.00 -19.77
N ASN A 543 22.84 -2.30 -18.49
CA ASN A 543 23.84 -1.98 -17.50
C ASN A 543 24.78 -3.18 -17.24
N LYS A 544 26.01 -3.12 -17.76
CA LYS A 544 26.97 -4.22 -17.68
C LYS A 544 27.75 -4.28 -16.35
N ASP A 545 27.55 -3.29 -15.49
CA ASP A 545 28.17 -3.25 -14.17
C ASP A 545 27.32 -3.95 -13.10
N ILE A 546 26.16 -4.49 -13.49
CA ILE A 546 25.26 -5.26 -12.62
C ILE A 546 25.19 -6.71 -13.07
N GLU A 547 25.28 -7.61 -12.12
CA GLU A 547 24.96 -9.03 -12.28
C GLU A 547 23.69 -9.40 -11.52
N GLN A 548 23.00 -10.44 -12.02
CA GLN A 548 21.86 -11.01 -11.32
C GLN A 548 22.27 -11.60 -9.97
N PHE A 549 21.41 -11.49 -8.99
CA PHE A 549 21.59 -12.12 -7.69
C PHE A 549 21.73 -13.65 -7.81
N ALA A 550 22.55 -14.24 -6.93
CA ALA A 550 22.91 -15.65 -7.02
C ALA A 550 21.68 -16.58 -6.97
N GLU A 551 20.69 -16.24 -6.17
CA GLU A 551 19.45 -17.00 -5.99
C GLU A 551 18.52 -16.96 -7.21
N TRP A 552 18.83 -16.12 -8.22
CA TRP A 552 18.08 -15.95 -9.45
C TRP A 552 18.86 -16.29 -10.73
N LYS A 553 20.14 -16.74 -10.58
CA LYS A 553 20.98 -17.19 -11.69
C LYS A 553 20.61 -18.56 -12.21
#